data_c8a9c2a89aab833f03acbe9c4abb4166
#
_entry.id   c8a9c2a89aab833f03acbe9c4abb4166
#
_cell.length_a   1.000
_cell.length_b   1.000
_cell.length_c   1.000
_cell.angle_alpha   90.00
_cell.angle_beta   90.00
_cell.angle_gamma   90.00
#
_symmetry.space_group_name_H-M   'P 1'
#
loop_
_entity.id
_entity.type
_entity.pdbx_description
1 polymer ?
#
loop_
_entity_poly.entity_id
_entity_poly.type
_entity_poly.pdbx_seq_one_letter_code
_entity_poly.pdbx_strand_id
1 'polypeptide(L)'
;MNRDKRFELIARANSERICGIAERILDDAATAVEVVKKPVCGMIMMRFRDTAEKCVFNIGEVLVTEAEVRIGSELGYAMVMGRDAEAALAGAIIDAAVESGHPLTPEIIDLLRSEEERLKEELQKTWAEVATTKVDFEVMA
;
A
#
# COMPACT_ATOMS: atom_id res chain seq x y z
N MET A 1 10.19 10.33 3.83
CA MET A 1 9.59 9.20 3.06
C MET A 1 9.20 9.72 1.69
N ASN A 2 9.68 9.11 0.63
CA ASN A 2 9.27 9.48 -0.72
C ASN A 2 7.87 8.92 -1.04
N ARG A 3 7.22 9.45 -2.09
CA ARG A 3 5.85 9.09 -2.44
C ARG A 3 5.69 7.62 -2.87
N ASP A 4 6.66 7.09 -3.62
CA ASP A 4 6.63 5.68 -4.05
C ASP A 4 6.63 4.72 -2.86
N LYS A 5 7.48 5.00 -1.86
CA LYS A 5 7.52 4.21 -0.62
C LYS A 5 6.22 4.35 0.19
N ARG A 6 5.62 5.53 0.19
CA ARG A 6 4.32 5.76 0.83
C ARG A 6 3.22 4.93 0.16
N PHE A 7 3.18 4.89 -1.18
CA PHE A 7 2.23 4.06 -1.91
C PHE A 7 2.38 2.57 -1.57
N GLU A 8 3.61 2.07 -1.55
CA GLU A 8 3.87 0.68 -1.17
C GLU A 8 3.34 0.36 0.23
N LEU A 9 3.61 1.24 1.19
CA LEU A 9 3.21 1.03 2.58
C LEU A 9 1.70 1.15 2.77
N ILE A 10 1.05 2.13 2.16
CA ILE A 10 -0.42 2.29 2.19
C ILE A 10 -1.10 1.04 1.61
N ALA A 11 -0.61 0.52 0.49
CA ALA A 11 -1.19 -0.65 -0.16
C ALA A 11 -1.12 -1.93 0.68
N ARG A 12 -0.24 -2.00 1.67
CA ARG A 12 0.04 -3.18 2.50
C ARG A 12 -0.25 -2.98 3.98
N ALA A 13 -0.60 -1.77 4.39
CA ALA A 13 -0.88 -1.44 5.77
C ALA A 13 -2.18 -2.09 6.27
N ASN A 14 -2.31 -2.17 7.58
CA ASN A 14 -3.56 -2.59 8.21
C ASN A 14 -4.68 -1.59 7.92
N SER A 15 -5.79 -2.06 7.31
CA SER A 15 -6.91 -1.23 6.90
C SER A 15 -7.50 -0.42 8.05
N GLU A 16 -7.68 -1.02 9.23
CA GLU A 16 -8.27 -0.33 10.40
C GLU A 16 -7.42 0.86 10.84
N ARG A 17 -6.10 0.70 10.82
CA ARG A 17 -5.17 1.78 11.19
C ARG A 17 -5.18 2.92 10.18
N ILE A 18 -5.24 2.58 8.89
CA ILE A 18 -5.34 3.56 7.78
C ILE A 18 -6.68 4.30 7.85
N CYS A 19 -7.79 3.60 8.04
CA CYS A 19 -9.11 4.21 8.18
C CYS A 19 -9.17 5.14 9.40
N GLY A 20 -8.65 4.73 10.55
CA GLY A 20 -8.68 5.55 11.77
C GLY A 20 -7.97 6.89 11.64
N ILE A 21 -6.84 6.96 10.90
CA ILE A 21 -6.17 8.26 10.68
C ILE A 21 -6.87 9.08 9.59
N ALA A 22 -7.45 8.42 8.57
CA ALA A 22 -8.24 9.10 7.55
C ALA A 22 -9.51 9.75 8.13
N GLU A 23 -10.19 9.08 9.06
CA GLU A 23 -11.34 9.64 9.78
C GLU A 23 -10.95 10.92 10.53
N ARG A 24 -9.81 10.93 11.20
CA ARG A 24 -9.32 12.13 11.91
C ARG A 24 -8.99 13.29 10.95
N ILE A 25 -8.56 13.01 9.72
CA ILE A 25 -8.37 14.03 8.69
C ILE A 25 -9.72 14.58 8.25
N LEU A 26 -10.74 13.71 8.08
CA LEU A 26 -12.10 14.11 7.71
C LEU A 26 -12.81 14.91 8.79
N ASP A 27 -12.51 14.66 10.06
CA ASP A 27 -13.08 15.39 11.21
C ASP A 27 -12.48 16.79 11.36
N ASP A 28 -11.35 17.08 10.70
CA ASP A 28 -10.79 18.42 10.68
C ASP A 28 -11.63 19.36 9.80
N ALA A 29 -12.38 20.24 10.45
CA ALA A 29 -13.25 21.22 9.78
C ALA A 29 -12.51 22.18 8.82
N ALA A 30 -11.19 22.31 8.96
CA ALA A 30 -10.37 23.13 8.07
C ALA A 30 -9.95 22.38 6.80
N THR A 31 -10.13 21.07 6.76
CA THR A 31 -9.71 20.21 5.65
C THR A 31 -10.90 19.79 4.80
N ALA A 32 -10.99 20.36 3.58
CA ALA A 32 -11.98 19.94 2.59
C ALA A 32 -11.42 18.80 1.74
N VAL A 33 -12.04 17.64 1.81
CA VAL A 33 -11.71 16.47 1.00
C VAL A 33 -12.70 16.30 -0.13
N GLU A 34 -12.23 16.33 -1.37
CA GLU A 34 -13.03 16.09 -2.57
C GLU A 34 -12.72 14.70 -3.14
N VAL A 35 -13.73 13.87 -3.34
CA VAL A 35 -13.54 12.57 -4.02
C VAL A 35 -13.52 12.79 -5.53
N VAL A 36 -12.35 12.67 -6.14
CA VAL A 36 -12.15 12.82 -7.59
C VAL A 36 -12.54 11.53 -8.31
N LYS A 37 -12.11 10.39 -7.79
CA LYS A 37 -12.47 9.06 -8.28
C LYS A 37 -12.96 8.21 -7.13
N LYS A 38 -14.23 7.83 -7.17
CA LYS A 38 -14.80 6.90 -6.19
C LYS A 38 -14.05 5.57 -6.23
N PRO A 39 -13.99 4.83 -5.10
CA PRO A 39 -13.39 3.51 -5.10
C PRO A 39 -13.95 2.62 -6.20
N VAL A 40 -13.08 2.09 -7.04
CA VAL A 40 -13.43 1.21 -8.15
C VAL A 40 -12.52 -0.02 -8.15
N CYS A 41 -13.15 -1.21 -8.32
CA CYS A 41 -12.40 -2.44 -8.47
C CYS A 41 -11.95 -2.63 -9.91
N GLY A 42 -10.76 -3.16 -10.08
CA GLY A 42 -10.19 -3.52 -11.36
C GLY A 42 -9.21 -4.68 -11.24
N MET A 43 -8.68 -5.11 -12.37
CA MET A 43 -7.67 -6.15 -12.44
C MET A 43 -6.38 -5.55 -12.99
N ILE A 44 -5.27 -5.84 -12.34
CA ILE A 44 -3.93 -5.51 -12.84
C ILE A 44 -3.14 -6.76 -13.16
N MET A 45 -2.35 -6.69 -14.22
CA MET A 45 -1.52 -7.78 -14.65
C MET A 45 -0.21 -7.81 -13.86
N MET A 46 0.08 -8.97 -13.23
CA MET A 46 1.32 -9.14 -12.47
C MET A 46 2.41 -9.67 -13.40
N ARG A 47 3.52 -8.94 -13.48
CA ARG A 47 4.71 -9.33 -14.21
C ARG A 47 5.72 -9.97 -13.29
N PHE A 48 6.35 -11.01 -13.77
CA PHE A 48 7.44 -11.68 -13.10
C PHE A 48 8.63 -11.83 -14.06
N ARG A 49 9.83 -11.72 -13.52
CA ARG A 49 11.06 -12.01 -14.27
C ARG A 49 11.59 -13.37 -13.83
N ASP A 50 11.67 -14.30 -14.77
CA ASP A 50 12.33 -15.57 -14.53
C ASP A 50 13.81 -15.37 -14.18
N THR A 51 14.28 -16.07 -13.14
CA THR A 51 15.64 -15.96 -12.65
C THR A 51 16.63 -16.76 -13.49
N ALA A 52 16.19 -17.79 -14.21
CA ALA A 52 17.03 -18.64 -15.05
C ALA A 52 17.24 -18.02 -16.44
N GLU A 53 16.17 -17.75 -17.17
CA GLU A 53 16.23 -17.22 -18.54
C GLU A 53 16.15 -15.69 -18.60
N LYS A 54 15.88 -15.04 -17.47
CA LYS A 54 15.72 -13.57 -17.35
C LYS A 54 14.62 -12.98 -18.23
N CYS A 55 13.72 -13.80 -18.75
CA CYS A 55 12.57 -13.33 -19.50
C CYS A 55 11.48 -12.78 -18.58
N VAL A 56 10.72 -11.82 -19.08
CA VAL A 56 9.58 -11.23 -18.36
C VAL A 56 8.30 -11.86 -18.90
N PHE A 57 7.44 -12.34 -18.01
CA PHE A 57 6.15 -12.92 -18.36
C PHE A 57 5.07 -12.49 -17.37
N ASN A 58 3.81 -12.58 -17.79
CA ASN A 58 2.67 -12.31 -16.94
C ASN A 58 2.24 -13.59 -16.25
N ILE A 59 2.24 -13.60 -14.90
CA ILE A 59 1.86 -14.79 -14.11
C ILE A 59 0.39 -14.82 -13.74
N GLY A 60 -0.34 -13.73 -13.96
CA GLY A 60 -1.76 -13.66 -13.65
C GLY A 60 -2.25 -12.23 -13.47
N GLU A 61 -3.51 -12.12 -13.07
CA GLU A 61 -4.18 -10.87 -12.76
C GLU A 61 -4.46 -10.78 -11.26
N VAL A 62 -4.32 -9.59 -10.71
CA VAL A 62 -4.58 -9.29 -9.30
C VAL A 62 -5.75 -8.34 -9.21
N LEU A 63 -6.77 -8.72 -8.42
CA LEU A 63 -7.88 -7.83 -8.11
C LEU A 63 -7.39 -6.72 -7.20
N VAL A 64 -7.72 -5.48 -7.55
CA VAL A 64 -7.36 -4.28 -6.79
C VAL A 64 -8.56 -3.35 -6.67
N THR A 65 -8.52 -2.47 -5.69
CA THR A 65 -9.42 -1.33 -5.56
C THR A 65 -8.59 -0.06 -5.52
N GLU A 66 -8.94 0.93 -6.34
CA GLU A 66 -8.26 2.22 -6.39
C GLU A 66 -9.23 3.37 -6.11
N ALA A 67 -8.69 4.47 -5.58
CA ALA A 67 -9.42 5.71 -5.34
C ALA A 67 -8.51 6.93 -5.52
N GLU A 68 -9.12 8.08 -5.86
CA GLU A 68 -8.43 9.36 -5.91
C GLU A 68 -9.23 10.41 -5.15
N VAL A 69 -8.53 11.22 -4.37
CA VAL A 69 -9.10 12.37 -3.66
C VAL A 69 -8.25 13.61 -3.88
N ARG A 70 -8.83 14.76 -3.55
CA ARG A 70 -8.13 16.03 -3.58
C ARG A 70 -8.29 16.75 -2.24
N ILE A 71 -7.19 17.30 -1.75
CA ILE A 71 -7.15 18.23 -0.61
C ILE A 71 -6.46 19.51 -1.08
N GLY A 72 -7.20 20.62 -1.15
CA GLY A 72 -6.71 21.83 -1.75
C GLY A 72 -6.35 21.65 -3.23
N SER A 73 -5.09 21.88 -3.60
CA SER A 73 -4.56 21.64 -4.96
C SER A 73 -3.99 20.24 -5.15
N GLU A 74 -3.77 19.49 -4.07
CA GLU A 74 -3.00 18.26 -4.10
C GLU A 74 -3.90 17.04 -4.31
N LEU A 75 -3.46 16.16 -5.22
CA LEU A 75 -4.11 14.88 -5.51
C LEU A 75 -3.46 13.77 -4.70
N GLY A 76 -4.31 12.99 -4.01
CA GLY A 76 -3.94 11.76 -3.38
C GLY A 76 -4.50 10.55 -4.12
N TYR A 77 -3.75 9.47 -4.13
CA TYR A 77 -4.09 8.23 -4.80
C TYR A 77 -3.74 7.03 -3.92
N ALA A 78 -4.56 6.01 -3.96
CA ALA A 78 -4.22 4.71 -3.40
C ALA A 78 -4.78 3.57 -4.25
N MET A 79 -4.06 2.46 -4.24
CA MET A 79 -4.48 1.19 -4.81
C MET A 79 -4.17 0.09 -3.78
N VAL A 80 -5.18 -0.66 -3.41
CA VAL A 80 -5.06 -1.77 -2.44
C VAL A 80 -5.48 -3.08 -3.08
N MET A 81 -4.94 -4.19 -2.60
CA MET A 81 -5.33 -5.51 -3.08
C MET A 81 -6.73 -5.88 -2.61
N GLY A 82 -7.47 -6.57 -3.47
CA GLY A 82 -8.82 -7.05 -3.16
C GLY A 82 -9.91 -6.00 -3.34
N ARG A 83 -11.06 -6.27 -2.73
CA ARG A 83 -12.25 -5.40 -2.73
C ARG A 83 -12.33 -4.68 -1.38
N ASP A 84 -11.57 -3.63 -1.23
CA ASP A 84 -11.56 -2.83 -0.01
C ASP A 84 -11.69 -1.34 -0.36
N ALA A 85 -12.95 -0.91 -0.52
CA ALA A 85 -13.27 0.46 -0.89
C ALA A 85 -12.87 1.46 0.21
N GLU A 86 -13.01 1.06 1.47
CA GLU A 86 -12.69 1.91 2.62
C GLU A 86 -11.17 2.12 2.72
N ALA A 87 -10.38 1.06 2.63
CA ALA A 87 -8.93 1.17 2.64
C ALA A 87 -8.39 1.96 1.45
N ALA A 88 -8.95 1.78 0.23
CA ALA A 88 -8.55 2.55 -0.94
C ALA A 88 -8.83 4.04 -0.76
N LEU A 89 -10.03 4.39 -0.28
CA LEU A 89 -10.40 5.78 -0.03
C LEU A 89 -9.54 6.40 1.09
N ALA A 90 -9.39 5.68 2.20
CA ALA A 90 -8.56 6.12 3.33
C ALA A 90 -7.10 6.33 2.92
N GLY A 91 -6.54 5.40 2.14
CA GLY A 91 -5.19 5.53 1.62
C GLY A 91 -5.00 6.74 0.72
N ALA A 92 -5.98 7.03 -0.15
CA ALA A 92 -5.96 8.22 -1.00
C ALA A 92 -6.05 9.52 -0.18
N ILE A 93 -6.86 9.55 0.89
CA ILE A 93 -6.96 10.69 1.82
C ILE A 93 -5.61 10.93 2.51
N ILE A 94 -4.98 9.87 3.00
CA ILE A 94 -3.66 9.95 3.64
C ILE A 94 -2.60 10.48 2.68
N ASP A 95 -2.58 9.99 1.45
CA ASP A 95 -1.62 10.45 0.45
C ASP A 95 -1.83 11.94 0.13
N ALA A 96 -3.08 12.38 -0.09
CA ALA A 96 -3.41 13.79 -0.31
C ALA A 96 -3.04 14.68 0.90
N ALA A 97 -3.27 14.19 2.12
CA ALA A 97 -2.95 14.92 3.34
C ALA A 97 -1.44 15.15 3.47
N VAL A 98 -0.63 14.15 3.14
CA VAL A 98 0.84 14.31 3.16
C VAL A 98 1.30 15.31 2.10
N GLU A 99 0.77 15.23 0.87
CA GLU A 99 1.13 16.13 -0.23
C GLU A 99 0.70 17.59 0.08
N SER A 100 -0.45 17.77 0.71
CA SER A 100 -0.95 19.11 1.09
C SER A 100 -0.28 19.70 2.34
N GLY A 101 0.58 18.93 3.02
CA GLY A 101 1.22 19.38 4.27
C GLY A 101 0.27 19.45 5.45
N HIS A 102 -0.71 18.57 5.53
CA HIS A 102 -1.68 18.50 6.63
C HIS A 102 -0.99 18.38 8.00
N PRO A 103 -1.54 18.98 9.09
CA PRO A 103 -0.94 18.91 10.44
C PRO A 103 -0.69 17.49 10.96
N LEU A 104 -1.48 16.50 10.54
CA LEU A 104 -1.30 15.09 10.91
C LEU A 104 -0.20 14.38 10.11
N THR A 105 0.49 15.05 9.19
CA THR A 105 1.57 14.43 8.39
C THR A 105 2.63 13.70 9.22
N PRO A 106 3.13 14.24 10.35
CA PRO A 106 4.09 13.51 11.19
C PRO A 106 3.54 12.20 11.72
N GLU A 107 2.30 12.18 12.21
CA GLU A 107 1.64 10.98 12.70
C GLU A 107 1.40 9.93 11.59
N ILE A 108 1.04 10.40 10.39
CA ILE A 108 0.90 9.54 9.20
C ILE A 108 2.23 8.85 8.90
N ILE A 109 3.33 9.60 8.88
CA ILE A 109 4.66 9.05 8.60
C ILE A 109 5.09 8.06 9.68
N ASP A 110 4.81 8.33 10.95
CA ASP A 110 5.14 7.42 12.05
C ASP A 110 4.29 6.13 11.99
N LEU A 111 3.00 6.25 11.64
CA LEU A 111 2.14 5.10 11.40
C LEU A 111 2.71 4.23 10.26
N LEU A 112 3.06 4.81 9.13
CA LEU A 112 3.58 4.08 7.98
C LEU A 112 4.95 3.43 8.27
N ARG A 113 5.80 4.06 9.07
CA ARG A 113 7.05 3.44 9.54
C ARG A 113 6.78 2.23 10.44
N SER A 114 5.82 2.34 11.36
CA SER A 114 5.45 1.20 12.21
C SER A 114 4.86 0.04 11.39
N GLU A 115 4.12 0.34 10.32
CA GLU A 115 3.65 -0.68 9.39
C GLU A 115 4.81 -1.32 8.60
N GLU A 116 5.81 -0.55 8.21
CA GLU A 116 7.01 -1.09 7.56
C GLU A 116 7.74 -2.09 8.48
N GLU A 117 7.90 -1.75 9.75
CA GLU A 117 8.54 -2.63 10.73
C GLU A 117 7.71 -3.91 10.93
N ARG A 118 6.40 -3.80 11.09
CA ARG A 118 5.49 -4.94 11.18
C ARG A 118 5.60 -5.88 9.97
N LEU A 119 5.61 -5.31 8.77
CA LEU A 119 5.75 -6.08 7.53
C LEU A 119 7.11 -6.78 7.41
N LYS A 120 8.18 -6.14 7.87
CA LYS A 120 9.53 -6.76 7.93
C LYS A 120 9.56 -7.93 8.91
N GLU A 121 8.96 -7.78 10.09
CA GLU A 121 8.88 -8.86 11.09
C GLU A 121 8.06 -10.04 10.58
N GLU A 122 6.91 -9.79 9.95
CA GLU A 122 6.09 -10.84 9.32
C GLU A 122 6.87 -11.59 8.24
N LEU A 123 7.57 -10.86 7.39
CA LEU A 123 8.40 -11.45 6.34
C LEU A 123 9.53 -12.30 6.92
N GLN A 124 10.19 -11.84 8.00
CA GLN A 124 11.24 -12.61 8.68
C GLN A 124 10.69 -13.89 9.30
N LYS A 125 9.52 -13.84 9.93
CA LYS A 125 8.86 -15.03 10.49
C LYS A 125 8.53 -16.04 9.40
N THR A 126 7.90 -15.58 8.31
CA THR A 126 7.57 -16.43 7.16
C THR A 126 8.84 -17.03 6.55
N TRP A 127 9.90 -16.24 6.40
CA TRP A 127 11.18 -16.73 5.89
C TRP A 127 11.80 -17.78 6.80
N ALA A 128 11.76 -17.61 8.11
CA ALA A 128 12.28 -18.59 9.08
C ALA A 128 11.55 -19.94 8.96
N GLU A 129 10.24 -19.93 8.73
CA GLU A 129 9.45 -21.14 8.51
C GLU A 129 9.80 -21.80 7.15
N VAL A 130 9.83 -21.03 6.08
CA VAL A 130 10.13 -21.51 4.72
C VAL A 130 11.57 -22.02 4.61
N ALA A 131 12.53 -21.37 5.26
CA ALA A 131 13.94 -21.75 5.22
C ALA A 131 14.21 -23.17 5.76
N THR A 132 13.35 -23.67 6.68
CA THR A 132 13.45 -25.03 7.20
C THR A 132 13.13 -26.10 6.13
N THR A 133 12.41 -25.73 5.08
CA THR A 133 12.02 -26.61 3.98
C THR A 133 12.92 -26.48 2.75
N LYS A 134 13.95 -25.62 2.81
CA LYS A 134 14.91 -25.46 1.71
C LYS A 134 15.69 -26.75 1.50
N VAL A 135 15.65 -27.23 0.28
CA VAL A 135 16.42 -28.41 -0.15
C VAL A 135 17.58 -27.96 -1.03
N ASP A 136 18.79 -28.31 -0.64
CA ASP A 136 19.97 -28.13 -1.47
C ASP A 136 20.16 -29.41 -2.30
N PHE A 137 20.00 -29.31 -3.63
CA PHE A 137 20.27 -30.42 -4.54
C PHE A 137 21.76 -30.45 -4.82
N GLU A 138 22.46 -31.47 -4.32
CA GLU A 138 23.82 -31.76 -4.75
C GLU A 138 23.77 -32.38 -6.15
N VAL A 139 24.47 -31.74 -7.09
CA VAL A 139 24.71 -32.36 -8.40
C VAL A 139 25.75 -33.43 -8.18
N MET A 140 25.35 -34.70 -8.22
CA MET A 140 26.30 -35.80 -8.26
C MET A 140 27.03 -35.75 -9.59
N ALA A 141 28.32 -35.42 -9.52
CA ALA A 141 29.22 -35.43 -10.66
C ALA A 141 29.50 -36.86 -11.11
#